data_1fcd0d69831ccccbcc5cb93c7a6d15c9
#
_entry.id   1fcd0d69831ccccbcc5cb93c7a6d15c9
#
_cell.length_a   1.000
_cell.length_b   1.000
_cell.length_c   1.000
_cell.angle_alpha   90.00
_cell.angle_beta   90.00
_cell.angle_gamma   90.00
#
_symmetry.space_group_name_H-M   'P 1'
#
loop_
_entity.id
_entity.type
_entity.pdbx_description
1 polymer ?
#
loop_
_entity_poly.entity_id
_entity_poly.type
_entity_poly.pdbx_seq_one_letter_code
_entity_poly.pdbx_strand_id
1 'polypeptide(L)'
;MTDEKLIRGIGRWDLTAVVINCIIGAGIFGLPSKVYAAIGVYSLLAFIACAVIIALIVLCHAEVASRFTATGGAYLYAKEAFGSAGAFEVGWLYWIVRMSTFAANCNLLITYMGFFWPAATGPAIRIGLIAFVVVLLTVVNIVGVRQSIQLTNFFTVGKLLPLLLFVLVGLFFVQPSNFQIGPAPEYTSFTTAVLLLIYAFVGFEVAVIPAGEMKEPQKIIPFALFVALAVVAALYILIQVVSIGTLPGLAASERPLADAAANFLGPLGAGVIVVGALISIMGNLNVGLIGGSRIVFAMGEHREMPAVLAKTHEKFRTPYIAILLNAVIILVLTIQSSFLSALAIATVTRLIIYATTCLSLIVFRRRPDAAPAKYTAPFGIAAAAVSIALVIWLVTNVDFTKEGLPIIVVAVVGIVLYYLFKIFRKSAAI
;
A
#
# COMPACT_ATOMS: atom_id res chain seq x y z
N MET A 1 -7.00 -18.09 -31.33
CA MET A 1 -6.83 -17.85 -29.88
C MET A 1 -8.22 -17.60 -29.33
N THR A 2 -8.78 -18.54 -28.62
CA THR A 2 -10.11 -18.41 -27.99
C THR A 2 -10.05 -17.28 -26.98
N ASP A 3 -10.89 -16.26 -27.18
CA ASP A 3 -11.13 -15.15 -26.25
C ASP A 3 -11.80 -15.73 -25.00
N GLU A 4 -11.01 -16.31 -24.08
CA GLU A 4 -11.49 -16.72 -22.78
C GLU A 4 -11.79 -15.47 -21.98
N LYS A 5 -13.05 -15.02 -22.04
CA LYS A 5 -13.54 -13.90 -21.25
C LYS A 5 -13.41 -14.24 -19.76
N LEU A 6 -12.78 -13.35 -19.01
CA LEU A 6 -12.69 -13.45 -17.54
C LEU A 6 -14.07 -13.66 -16.92
N ILE A 7 -14.17 -14.55 -15.95
CA ILE A 7 -15.42 -14.82 -15.23
C ILE A 7 -15.72 -13.61 -14.33
N ARG A 8 -16.83 -12.92 -14.58
CA ARG A 8 -17.27 -11.77 -13.80
C ARG A 8 -18.05 -12.21 -12.57
N GLY A 9 -17.33 -12.52 -11.48
CA GLY A 9 -17.91 -13.02 -10.23
C GLY A 9 -18.00 -11.98 -9.10
N ILE A 10 -17.13 -10.97 -9.08
CA ILE A 10 -16.95 -10.05 -7.94
C ILE A 10 -18.14 -9.08 -7.82
N GLY A 11 -18.83 -9.13 -6.66
CA GLY A 11 -19.90 -8.21 -6.29
C GLY A 11 -19.40 -7.00 -5.50
N ARG A 12 -20.31 -6.07 -5.15
CA ARG A 12 -19.95 -4.82 -4.44
C ARG A 12 -19.40 -5.06 -3.04
N TRP A 13 -19.96 -5.99 -2.28
CA TRP A 13 -19.51 -6.29 -0.93
C TRP A 13 -18.22 -7.12 -0.92
N ASP A 14 -18.05 -7.99 -1.92
CA ASP A 14 -16.81 -8.75 -2.10
C ASP A 14 -15.66 -7.79 -2.36
N LEU A 15 -15.85 -6.82 -3.27
CA LEU A 15 -14.85 -5.79 -3.53
C LEU A 15 -14.59 -4.92 -2.32
N THR A 16 -15.64 -4.51 -1.58
CA THR A 16 -15.47 -3.72 -0.35
C THR A 16 -14.60 -4.44 0.67
N ALA A 17 -14.84 -5.73 0.89
CA ALA A 17 -14.03 -6.56 1.78
C ALA A 17 -12.57 -6.65 1.27
N VAL A 18 -12.37 -6.80 -0.04
CA VAL A 18 -11.04 -6.80 -0.65
C VAL A 18 -10.33 -5.46 -0.44
N VAL A 19 -11.03 -4.33 -0.65
CA VAL A 19 -10.45 -2.98 -0.42
C VAL A 19 -10.06 -2.80 1.04
N ILE A 20 -10.93 -3.14 1.99
CA ILE A 20 -10.62 -3.09 3.44
C ILE A 20 -9.38 -3.95 3.73
N ASN A 21 -9.36 -5.17 3.20
CA ASN A 21 -8.23 -6.07 3.38
C ASN A 21 -6.92 -5.52 2.78
N CYS A 22 -6.98 -4.83 1.65
CA CYS A 22 -5.81 -4.21 1.02
C CYS A 22 -5.29 -2.99 1.77
N ILE A 23 -6.18 -2.17 2.37
CA ILE A 23 -5.78 -1.00 3.14
C ILE A 23 -5.21 -1.43 4.49
N ILE A 24 -5.87 -2.34 5.22
CA ILE A 24 -5.40 -2.79 6.54
C ILE A 24 -4.14 -3.65 6.36
N GLY A 25 -3.00 -3.03 6.58
CA GLY A 25 -1.67 -3.63 6.45
C GLY A 25 -0.81 -3.42 7.69
N ALA A 26 0.50 -3.45 7.50
CA ALA A 26 1.48 -3.22 8.55
C ALA A 26 1.37 -1.82 9.18
N GLY A 27 0.91 -0.81 8.44
CA GLY A 27 0.86 0.58 8.90
C GLY A 27 0.14 0.76 10.23
N ILE A 28 -1.06 0.19 10.39
CA ILE A 28 -1.82 0.35 11.63
C ILE A 28 -1.17 -0.34 12.84
N PHE A 29 -0.40 -1.38 12.61
CA PHE A 29 0.31 -2.05 13.70
C PHE A 29 1.58 -1.32 14.13
N GLY A 30 2.24 -0.54 13.25
CA GLY A 30 3.53 0.10 13.52
C GLY A 30 3.50 1.62 13.71
N LEU A 31 2.48 2.32 13.21
CA LEU A 31 2.46 3.78 13.17
C LEU A 31 1.85 4.49 14.38
N PRO A 32 0.90 3.91 15.15
CA PRO A 32 0.27 4.60 16.27
C PRO A 32 1.25 5.22 17.25
N SER A 33 2.30 4.48 17.66
CA SER A 33 3.35 4.99 18.54
C SER A 33 4.23 6.03 17.88
N LYS A 34 4.61 5.84 16.63
CA LYS A 34 5.52 6.73 15.90
C LYS A 34 4.90 8.11 15.66
N VAL A 35 3.61 8.14 15.31
CA VAL A 35 2.85 9.39 15.14
C VAL A 35 2.60 10.05 16.48
N TYR A 36 2.27 9.27 17.52
CA TYR A 36 2.10 9.82 18.86
C TYR A 36 3.43 10.38 19.42
N ALA A 37 4.55 9.73 19.17
CA ALA A 37 5.87 10.24 19.56
C ALA A 37 6.21 11.58 18.93
N ALA A 38 5.75 11.81 17.68
CA ALA A 38 6.01 13.05 16.94
C ALA A 38 5.14 14.22 17.40
N ILE A 39 3.85 13.98 17.69
CA ILE A 39 2.84 15.05 17.86
C ILE A 39 1.85 14.79 19.02
N GLY A 40 2.09 13.79 19.86
CA GLY A 40 1.24 13.50 21.03
C GLY A 40 -0.22 13.23 20.66
N VAL A 41 -1.13 13.74 21.44
CA VAL A 41 -2.60 13.59 21.26
C VAL A 41 -3.08 14.19 19.91
N TYR A 42 -2.35 15.15 19.35
CA TYR A 42 -2.64 15.69 18.01
C TYR A 42 -2.54 14.65 16.89
N SER A 43 -1.99 13.46 17.20
CA SER A 43 -2.03 12.31 16.29
C SER A 43 -3.44 11.94 15.84
N LEU A 44 -4.46 12.15 16.68
CA LEU A 44 -5.88 11.96 16.29
C LEU A 44 -6.30 12.89 15.14
N LEU A 45 -5.88 14.17 15.23
CA LEU A 45 -6.14 15.13 14.15
C LEU A 45 -5.38 14.75 12.87
N ALA A 46 -4.16 14.21 12.99
CA ALA A 46 -3.40 13.73 11.84
C ALA A 46 -4.07 12.53 11.16
N PHE A 47 -4.68 11.60 11.90
CA PHE A 47 -5.49 10.52 11.34
C PHE A 47 -6.70 11.06 10.56
N ILE A 48 -7.42 12.06 11.12
CA ILE A 48 -8.55 12.69 10.45
C ILE A 48 -8.09 13.44 9.19
N ALA A 49 -7.02 14.24 9.28
CA ALA A 49 -6.46 14.96 8.15
C ALA A 49 -6.05 13.99 7.03
N CYS A 50 -5.37 12.90 7.37
CA CYS A 50 -4.98 11.87 6.43
C CYS A 50 -6.21 11.21 5.76
N ALA A 51 -7.25 10.87 6.53
CA ALA A 51 -8.49 10.31 5.99
C ALA A 51 -9.16 11.27 4.98
N VAL A 52 -9.17 12.57 5.26
CA VAL A 52 -9.70 13.61 4.35
C VAL A 52 -8.86 13.71 3.08
N ILE A 53 -7.53 13.75 3.19
CA ILE A 53 -6.62 13.80 2.04
C ILE A 53 -6.85 12.58 1.13
N ILE A 54 -6.89 11.39 1.73
CA ILE A 54 -7.12 10.15 0.98
C ILE A 54 -8.53 10.10 0.39
N ALA A 55 -9.56 10.65 1.07
CA ALA A 55 -10.90 10.74 0.52
C ALA A 55 -10.96 11.57 -0.76
N LEU A 56 -10.26 12.71 -0.81
CA LEU A 56 -10.15 13.53 -2.02
C LEU A 56 -9.45 12.77 -3.16
N ILE A 57 -8.39 12.04 -2.85
CA ILE A 57 -7.68 11.19 -3.82
C ILE A 57 -8.58 10.05 -4.31
N VAL A 58 -9.32 9.41 -3.39
CA VAL A 58 -10.27 8.32 -3.71
C VAL A 58 -11.41 8.83 -4.58
N LEU A 59 -11.92 10.05 -4.37
CA LEU A 59 -12.90 10.69 -5.26
C LEU A 59 -12.40 10.72 -6.72
N CYS A 60 -11.16 11.13 -6.92
CA CYS A 60 -10.54 11.15 -8.26
C CYS A 60 -10.40 9.74 -8.83
N HIS A 61 -9.90 8.79 -8.03
CA HIS A 61 -9.74 7.40 -8.46
C HIS A 61 -11.07 6.75 -8.81
N ALA A 62 -12.12 7.00 -8.03
CA ALA A 62 -13.47 6.46 -8.26
C ALA A 62 -14.04 6.92 -9.60
N GLU A 63 -13.90 8.22 -9.94
CA GLU A 63 -14.35 8.72 -11.23
C GLU A 63 -13.53 8.16 -12.38
N VAL A 64 -12.19 8.21 -12.29
CA VAL A 64 -11.32 7.69 -13.33
C VAL A 64 -11.58 6.21 -13.55
N ALA A 65 -11.61 5.40 -12.49
CA ALA A 65 -11.87 3.97 -12.56
C ALA A 65 -13.25 3.66 -13.18
N SER A 66 -14.26 4.50 -12.94
CA SER A 66 -15.61 4.32 -13.48
C SER A 66 -15.71 4.47 -15.00
N ARG A 67 -14.66 4.93 -15.65
CA ARG A 67 -14.57 5.03 -17.11
C ARG A 67 -14.12 3.72 -17.77
N PHE A 68 -13.49 2.83 -17.02
CA PHE A 68 -12.83 1.63 -17.53
C PHE A 68 -13.51 0.36 -17.06
N THR A 69 -13.49 -0.65 -17.93
CA THR A 69 -13.93 -2.01 -17.64
C THR A 69 -12.79 -3.03 -17.79
N ALA A 70 -11.65 -2.59 -18.29
CA ALA A 70 -10.47 -3.41 -18.49
C ALA A 70 -9.59 -3.45 -17.25
N THR A 71 -8.85 -4.54 -17.06
CA THR A 71 -7.83 -4.72 -16.02
C THR A 71 -6.63 -3.81 -16.27
N GLY A 72 -6.05 -3.19 -15.22
CA GLY A 72 -4.82 -2.41 -15.36
C GLY A 72 -4.66 -1.24 -14.37
N GLY A 73 -5.74 -0.73 -13.78
CA GLY A 73 -5.66 0.32 -12.76
C GLY A 73 -4.91 1.58 -13.23
N ALA A 74 -4.08 2.15 -12.36
CA ALA A 74 -3.37 3.42 -12.60
C ALA A 74 -2.48 3.40 -13.87
N TYR A 75 -1.90 2.24 -14.22
CA TYR A 75 -1.14 2.10 -15.47
C TYR A 75 -2.02 2.36 -16.68
N LEU A 76 -3.23 1.76 -16.72
CA LEU A 76 -4.18 1.95 -17.81
C LEU A 76 -4.64 3.41 -17.88
N TYR A 77 -4.91 4.04 -16.75
CA TYR A 77 -5.33 5.44 -16.68
C TYR A 77 -4.26 6.37 -17.23
N ALA A 78 -3.00 6.15 -16.83
CA ALA A 78 -1.86 6.91 -17.35
C ALA A 78 -1.63 6.69 -18.84
N LYS A 79 -1.82 5.45 -19.34
CA LYS A 79 -1.70 5.12 -20.76
C LYS A 79 -2.69 5.90 -21.61
N GLU A 80 -3.94 5.95 -21.18
CA GLU A 80 -5.02 6.62 -21.88
C GLU A 80 -4.89 8.16 -21.80
N ALA A 81 -4.44 8.67 -20.65
CA ALA A 81 -4.28 10.12 -20.44
C ALA A 81 -3.01 10.70 -21.07
N PHE A 82 -1.86 10.01 -20.95
CA PHE A 82 -0.51 10.54 -21.24
C PHE A 82 0.28 9.69 -22.25
N GLY A 83 -0.30 8.59 -22.74
CA GLY A 83 0.36 7.68 -23.67
C GLY A 83 1.36 6.73 -23.04
N SER A 84 2.14 6.02 -23.88
CA SER A 84 2.99 4.91 -23.44
C SER A 84 4.13 5.32 -22.50
N ALA A 85 4.69 6.51 -22.64
CA ALA A 85 5.75 6.98 -21.75
C ALA A 85 5.22 7.21 -20.32
N GLY A 86 4.05 7.86 -20.20
CA GLY A 86 3.41 8.04 -18.89
C GLY A 86 2.99 6.72 -18.25
N ALA A 87 2.49 5.77 -19.05
CA ALA A 87 2.16 4.44 -18.58
C ALA A 87 3.38 3.68 -18.04
N PHE A 88 4.49 3.71 -18.79
CA PHE A 88 5.74 3.09 -18.37
C PHE A 88 6.22 3.64 -17.03
N GLU A 89 6.24 4.98 -16.90
CA GLU A 89 6.71 5.64 -15.69
C GLU A 89 5.84 5.27 -14.48
N VAL A 90 4.52 5.28 -14.63
CA VAL A 90 3.60 4.84 -13.56
C VAL A 90 3.83 3.37 -13.21
N GLY A 91 4.03 2.49 -14.19
CA GLY A 91 4.34 1.08 -13.96
C GLY A 91 5.66 0.88 -13.21
N TRP A 92 6.70 1.61 -13.63
CA TRP A 92 8.02 1.63 -13.01
C TRP A 92 7.97 2.10 -11.55
N LEU A 93 7.36 3.26 -11.30
CA LEU A 93 7.19 3.80 -9.95
C LEU A 93 6.35 2.87 -9.07
N TYR A 94 5.30 2.26 -9.63
CA TYR A 94 4.47 1.32 -8.91
C TYR A 94 5.24 0.04 -8.52
N TRP A 95 6.14 -0.42 -9.37
CA TRP A 95 7.05 -1.51 -9.04
C TRP A 95 7.97 -1.14 -7.86
N ILE A 96 8.57 0.03 -7.86
CA ILE A 96 9.40 0.52 -6.75
C ILE A 96 8.59 0.61 -5.44
N VAL A 97 7.35 1.11 -5.51
CA VAL A 97 6.43 1.10 -4.36
C VAL A 97 6.25 -0.31 -3.80
N ARG A 98 6.12 -1.33 -4.65
CA ARG A 98 5.98 -2.72 -4.19
C ARG A 98 7.22 -3.22 -3.46
N MET A 99 8.41 -2.91 -3.98
CA MET A 99 9.68 -3.30 -3.35
C MET A 99 9.87 -2.62 -1.99
N SER A 100 9.65 -1.31 -1.92
CA SER A 100 9.78 -0.53 -0.69
C SER A 100 8.71 -0.90 0.35
N THR A 101 7.47 -1.14 -0.08
CA THR A 101 6.39 -1.63 0.81
C THR A 101 6.73 -2.99 1.39
N PHE A 102 7.29 -3.91 0.59
CA PHE A 102 7.75 -5.20 1.10
C PHE A 102 8.85 -5.03 2.14
N ALA A 103 9.84 -4.19 1.87
CA ALA A 103 10.93 -3.93 2.80
C ALA A 103 10.43 -3.37 4.13
N ALA A 104 9.51 -2.39 4.11
CA ALA A 104 8.88 -1.86 5.32
C ALA A 104 8.14 -2.95 6.09
N ASN A 105 7.27 -3.69 5.43
CA ASN A 105 6.48 -4.76 6.04
C ASN A 105 7.35 -5.86 6.64
N CYS A 106 8.42 -6.28 5.95
CA CYS A 106 9.31 -7.33 6.42
C CYS A 106 10.10 -6.87 7.67
N ASN A 107 10.55 -5.63 7.71
CA ASN A 107 11.19 -5.07 8.91
C ASN A 107 10.24 -5.04 10.11
N LEU A 108 8.97 -4.66 9.90
CA LEU A 108 7.97 -4.67 10.97
C LEU A 108 7.62 -6.11 11.40
N LEU A 109 7.60 -7.07 10.47
CA LEU A 109 7.41 -8.49 10.79
C LEU A 109 8.43 -8.96 11.84
N ILE A 110 9.72 -8.65 11.60
CA ILE A 110 10.79 -9.03 12.52
C ILE A 110 10.63 -8.35 13.90
N THR A 111 10.23 -7.07 13.93
CA THR A 111 9.94 -6.35 15.16
C THR A 111 8.83 -7.06 15.97
N TYR A 112 7.76 -7.48 15.31
CA TYR A 112 6.67 -8.22 15.97
C TYR A 112 7.06 -9.64 16.37
N MET A 113 7.92 -10.34 15.59
CA MET A 113 8.48 -11.64 15.98
C MET A 113 9.30 -11.54 17.27
N GLY A 114 9.95 -10.39 17.51
CA GLY A 114 10.68 -10.08 18.75
C GLY A 114 9.82 -10.14 20.03
N PHE A 115 8.49 -10.18 19.92
CA PHE A 115 7.61 -10.42 21.07
C PHE A 115 7.77 -11.83 21.64
N PHE A 116 7.78 -12.84 20.77
CA PHE A 116 7.93 -14.25 21.16
C PHE A 116 9.40 -14.66 21.25
N TRP A 117 10.26 -14.01 20.46
CA TRP A 117 11.67 -14.35 20.35
C TRP A 117 12.53 -13.06 20.32
N PRO A 118 12.92 -12.51 21.50
CA PRO A 118 13.66 -11.24 21.59
C PRO A 118 14.94 -11.21 20.73
N ALA A 119 15.64 -12.34 20.59
CA ALA A 119 16.84 -12.42 19.77
C ALA A 119 16.59 -12.18 18.27
N ALA A 120 15.34 -12.28 17.79
CA ALA A 120 14.97 -12.05 16.37
C ALA A 120 15.37 -10.65 15.87
N THR A 121 15.40 -9.65 16.76
CA THR A 121 15.77 -8.27 16.43
C THR A 121 17.30 -8.04 16.41
N GLY A 122 18.09 -9.00 16.88
CA GLY A 122 19.55 -8.93 16.83
C GLY A 122 20.10 -8.93 15.39
N PRO A 123 21.19 -8.20 15.09
CA PRO A 123 21.63 -7.93 13.72
C PRO A 123 21.80 -9.18 12.84
N ALA A 124 22.48 -10.21 13.32
CA ALA A 124 22.73 -11.44 12.56
C ALA A 124 21.46 -12.26 12.34
N ILE A 125 20.63 -12.43 13.40
CA ILE A 125 19.40 -13.21 13.33
C ILE A 125 18.38 -12.48 12.45
N ARG A 126 18.27 -11.15 12.56
CA ARG A 126 17.43 -10.31 11.71
C ARG A 126 17.72 -10.55 10.22
N ILE A 127 19.00 -10.52 9.82
CA ILE A 127 19.38 -10.77 8.41
C ILE A 127 18.98 -12.19 7.98
N GLY A 128 19.26 -13.20 8.82
CA GLY A 128 18.85 -14.58 8.56
C GLY A 128 17.35 -14.75 8.40
N LEU A 129 16.55 -14.11 9.26
CA LEU A 129 15.09 -14.15 9.19
C LEU A 129 14.54 -13.43 7.93
N ILE A 130 15.11 -12.26 7.59
CA ILE A 130 14.76 -11.56 6.34
C ILE A 130 15.03 -12.47 5.14
N ALA A 131 16.23 -13.06 5.06
CA ALA A 131 16.59 -13.97 3.97
C ALA A 131 15.64 -15.19 3.93
N PHE A 132 15.33 -15.79 5.07
CA PHE A 132 14.40 -16.90 5.17
C PHE A 132 13.00 -16.53 4.64
N VAL A 133 12.42 -15.40 5.06
CA VAL A 133 11.10 -14.93 4.62
C VAL A 133 11.09 -14.66 3.11
N VAL A 134 12.12 -13.98 2.59
CA VAL A 134 12.23 -13.68 1.15
C VAL A 134 12.35 -14.97 0.35
N VAL A 135 13.21 -15.90 0.74
CA VAL A 135 13.41 -17.19 0.04
C VAL A 135 12.12 -18.01 0.10
N LEU A 136 11.51 -18.14 1.28
CA LEU A 136 10.26 -18.87 1.45
C LEU A 136 9.16 -18.36 0.51
N LEU A 137 8.91 -17.04 0.51
CA LEU A 137 7.89 -16.43 -0.34
C LEU A 137 8.26 -16.54 -1.83
N THR A 138 9.56 -16.47 -2.16
CA THR A 138 10.03 -16.68 -3.54
C THR A 138 9.72 -18.08 -4.03
N VAL A 139 10.05 -19.10 -3.24
CA VAL A 139 9.74 -20.51 -3.58
C VAL A 139 8.24 -20.72 -3.73
N VAL A 140 7.45 -20.24 -2.77
CA VAL A 140 5.97 -20.32 -2.83
C VAL A 140 5.42 -19.70 -4.10
N ASN A 141 5.95 -18.52 -4.50
CA ASN A 141 5.50 -17.82 -5.70
C ASN A 141 5.95 -18.49 -7.00
N ILE A 142 7.12 -19.13 -7.03
CA ILE A 142 7.60 -19.90 -8.21
C ILE A 142 6.77 -21.18 -8.38
N VAL A 143 6.54 -21.92 -7.30
CA VAL A 143 5.75 -23.17 -7.32
C VAL A 143 4.28 -22.87 -7.66
N GLY A 144 3.81 -21.64 -7.45
CA GLY A 144 2.48 -21.21 -7.87
C GLY A 144 1.38 -21.76 -6.96
N VAL A 145 1.49 -21.56 -5.66
CA VAL A 145 0.40 -21.88 -4.72
C VAL A 145 -0.85 -21.14 -5.14
N ARG A 146 -1.86 -21.85 -5.61
CA ARG A 146 -3.18 -21.30 -5.90
C ARG A 146 -3.72 -20.68 -4.62
N GLN A 147 -3.82 -19.38 -4.57
CA GLN A 147 -4.50 -18.66 -3.49
C GLN A 147 -5.98 -19.02 -3.56
N SER A 148 -6.40 -19.97 -2.74
CA SER A 148 -7.81 -20.28 -2.62
C SER A 148 -8.53 -19.12 -1.93
N ILE A 149 -9.82 -18.94 -2.22
CA ILE A 149 -10.71 -17.99 -1.51
C ILE A 149 -10.60 -18.22 0.01
N GLN A 150 -10.44 -19.45 0.43
CA GLN A 150 -10.26 -19.84 1.85
C GLN A 150 -9.01 -19.21 2.48
N LEU A 151 -7.87 -19.18 1.77
CA LEU A 151 -6.65 -18.56 2.27
C LEU A 151 -6.80 -17.04 2.39
N THR A 152 -7.44 -16.41 1.40
CA THR A 152 -7.73 -14.97 1.45
C THR A 152 -8.65 -14.63 2.62
N ASN A 153 -9.70 -15.43 2.85
CA ASN A 153 -10.60 -15.26 3.97
C ASN A 153 -9.89 -15.48 5.31
N PHE A 154 -9.02 -16.49 5.41
CA PHE A 154 -8.20 -16.71 6.60
C PHE A 154 -7.34 -15.48 6.94
N PHE A 155 -6.61 -14.93 5.98
CA PHE A 155 -5.82 -13.72 6.21
C PHE A 155 -6.69 -12.51 6.57
N THR A 156 -7.88 -12.38 5.98
CA THR A 156 -8.80 -11.27 6.26
C THR A 156 -9.36 -11.36 7.68
N VAL A 157 -9.88 -12.52 8.08
CA VAL A 157 -10.39 -12.74 9.44
C VAL A 157 -9.28 -12.65 10.46
N GLY A 158 -8.12 -13.26 10.17
CA GLY A 158 -6.95 -13.27 11.05
C GLY A 158 -6.40 -11.88 11.38
N LYS A 159 -6.60 -10.88 10.50
CA LYS A 159 -6.20 -9.49 10.78
C LYS A 159 -7.32 -8.64 11.38
N LEU A 160 -8.57 -8.82 10.92
CA LEU A 160 -9.69 -7.97 11.36
C LEU A 160 -10.17 -8.33 12.76
N LEU A 161 -10.25 -9.62 13.09
CA LEU A 161 -10.73 -10.07 14.37
C LEU A 161 -9.90 -9.52 15.54
N PRO A 162 -8.56 -9.61 15.55
CA PRO A 162 -7.74 -9.00 16.60
C PRO A 162 -7.90 -7.47 16.70
N LEU A 163 -8.03 -6.76 15.58
CA LEU A 163 -8.21 -5.31 15.60
C LEU A 163 -9.58 -4.89 16.13
N LEU A 164 -10.63 -5.62 15.76
CA LEU A 164 -11.97 -5.40 16.33
C LEU A 164 -12.00 -5.72 17.82
N LEU A 165 -11.40 -6.82 18.25
CA LEU A 165 -11.27 -7.17 19.66
C LEU A 165 -10.54 -6.08 20.43
N PHE A 166 -9.41 -5.59 19.88
CA PHE A 166 -8.63 -4.50 20.46
C PHE A 166 -9.48 -3.24 20.68
N VAL A 167 -10.26 -2.83 19.69
CA VAL A 167 -11.11 -1.63 19.78
C VAL A 167 -12.29 -1.88 20.72
N LEU A 168 -13.07 -2.94 20.50
CA LEU A 168 -14.31 -3.17 21.26
C LEU A 168 -14.07 -3.36 22.75
N VAL A 169 -13.01 -4.08 23.10
CA VAL A 169 -12.66 -4.27 24.53
C VAL A 169 -11.90 -3.08 25.06
N GLY A 170 -10.90 -2.57 24.32
CA GLY A 170 -10.03 -1.51 24.78
C GLY A 170 -10.74 -0.20 25.07
N LEU A 171 -11.87 0.10 24.38
CA LEU A 171 -12.67 1.29 24.66
C LEU A 171 -13.19 1.37 26.09
N PHE A 172 -13.45 0.23 26.75
CA PHE A 172 -13.88 0.19 28.15
C PHE A 172 -12.76 0.51 29.15
N PHE A 173 -11.51 0.47 28.71
CA PHE A 173 -10.32 0.69 29.53
C PHE A 173 -9.61 2.01 29.23
N VAL A 174 -10.18 2.83 28.37
CA VAL A 174 -9.65 4.16 28.02
C VAL A 174 -9.64 5.06 29.25
N GLN A 175 -8.49 5.58 29.61
CA GLN A 175 -8.30 6.53 30.70
C GLN A 175 -8.21 7.96 30.14
N PRO A 176 -9.17 8.86 30.47
CA PRO A 176 -9.15 10.24 30.00
C PRO A 176 -7.88 11.01 30.39
N SER A 177 -7.25 10.66 31.54
CA SER A 177 -6.02 11.26 32.01
C SER A 177 -4.82 11.09 31.07
N ASN A 178 -4.87 10.10 30.15
CA ASN A 178 -3.82 9.87 29.16
C ASN A 178 -3.89 10.83 27.96
N PHE A 179 -5.01 11.57 27.82
CA PHE A 179 -5.19 12.56 26.73
C PHE A 179 -4.71 13.95 27.16
N GLN A 180 -3.46 14.04 27.60
CA GLN A 180 -2.86 15.32 27.96
C GLN A 180 -2.55 16.13 26.71
N ILE A 181 -3.26 17.24 26.56
CA ILE A 181 -3.03 18.18 25.45
C ILE A 181 -1.80 19.01 25.80
N GLY A 182 -0.70 18.73 25.11
CA GLY A 182 0.52 19.53 25.17
C GLY A 182 0.47 20.76 24.27
N PRO A 183 1.58 21.49 24.12
CA PRO A 183 1.68 22.59 23.16
C PRO A 183 1.38 22.09 21.75
N ALA A 184 0.90 22.99 20.88
CA ALA A 184 0.67 22.65 19.48
C ALA A 184 1.98 22.15 18.84
N PRO A 185 1.93 21.07 18.05
CA PRO A 185 3.13 20.52 17.41
C PRO A 185 3.67 21.49 16.38
N GLU A 186 4.97 21.45 16.14
CA GLU A 186 5.58 22.16 15.03
C GLU A 186 4.96 21.70 13.68
N TYR A 187 4.88 22.63 12.77
CA TYR A 187 4.33 22.38 11.42
C TYR A 187 4.99 21.18 10.73
N THR A 188 6.33 21.09 10.77
CA THR A 188 7.12 20.00 10.17
C THR A 188 6.81 18.65 10.82
N SER A 189 6.65 18.60 12.14
CA SER A 189 6.30 17.38 12.88
C SER A 189 4.90 16.91 12.51
N PHE A 190 3.92 17.82 12.39
CA PHE A 190 2.56 17.46 11.99
C PHE A 190 2.52 16.95 10.54
N THR A 191 3.22 17.61 9.63
CA THR A 191 3.28 17.21 8.21
C THR A 191 3.93 15.82 8.06
N THR A 192 5.04 15.59 8.78
CA THR A 192 5.71 14.27 8.80
C THR A 192 4.79 13.19 9.34
N ALA A 193 4.03 13.47 10.40
CA ALA A 193 3.06 12.54 10.96
C ALA A 193 1.96 12.18 9.94
N VAL A 194 1.41 13.18 9.22
CA VAL A 194 0.44 12.94 8.15
C VAL A 194 1.04 12.10 7.02
N LEU A 195 2.28 12.39 6.61
CA LEU A 195 2.98 11.63 5.56
C LEU A 195 3.16 10.15 5.95
N LEU A 196 3.56 9.88 7.20
CA LEU A 196 3.64 8.52 7.71
C LEU A 196 2.28 7.82 7.71
N LEU A 197 1.21 8.52 8.10
CA LEU A 197 -0.14 7.97 8.15
C LEU A 197 -0.71 7.66 6.76
N ILE A 198 -0.32 8.38 5.73
CA ILE A 198 -0.75 8.04 4.36
C ILE A 198 -0.42 6.58 4.04
N TYR A 199 0.73 6.06 4.49
CA TYR A 199 1.06 4.65 4.32
C TYR A 199 0.02 3.70 4.91
N ALA A 200 -0.60 4.05 6.03
CA ALA A 200 -1.64 3.22 6.63
C ALA A 200 -2.95 3.19 5.82
N PHE A 201 -3.24 4.25 5.08
CA PHE A 201 -4.48 4.41 4.31
C PHE A 201 -4.37 4.00 2.83
N VAL A 202 -3.19 3.62 2.34
CA VAL A 202 -2.99 3.18 0.96
C VAL A 202 -3.31 1.70 0.78
N GLY A 203 -3.40 1.27 -0.46
CA GLY A 203 -3.69 -0.13 -0.83
C GLY A 203 -5.01 -0.27 -1.59
N PHE A 204 -5.91 0.71 -1.50
CA PHE A 204 -7.19 0.71 -2.22
C PHE A 204 -7.01 0.62 -3.74
N GLU A 205 -5.92 1.15 -4.27
CA GLU A 205 -5.59 1.12 -5.70
C GLU A 205 -5.34 -0.28 -6.25
N VAL A 206 -5.00 -1.24 -5.40
CA VAL A 206 -4.79 -2.65 -5.81
C VAL A 206 -6.11 -3.31 -6.14
N ALA A 207 -7.14 -3.00 -5.38
CA ALA A 207 -8.44 -3.61 -5.52
C ALA A 207 -9.17 -3.21 -6.81
N VAL A 208 -8.79 -2.09 -7.44
CA VAL A 208 -9.37 -1.66 -8.72
C VAL A 208 -8.69 -2.28 -9.94
N ILE A 209 -7.54 -2.96 -9.74
CA ILE A 209 -6.80 -3.60 -10.85
C ILE A 209 -7.65 -4.67 -11.57
N PRO A 210 -8.34 -5.62 -10.88
CA PRO A 210 -9.09 -6.68 -11.53
C PRO A 210 -10.49 -6.25 -12.00
N ALA A 211 -10.64 -5.04 -12.55
CA ALA A 211 -11.94 -4.52 -13.01
C ALA A 211 -12.63 -5.45 -14.03
N GLY A 212 -11.87 -6.17 -14.86
CA GLY A 212 -12.38 -7.14 -15.83
C GLY A 212 -13.10 -8.35 -15.22
N GLU A 213 -12.88 -8.65 -13.93
CA GLU A 213 -13.50 -9.75 -13.19
C GLU A 213 -14.74 -9.34 -12.40
N MET A 214 -15.13 -8.06 -12.45
CA MET A 214 -16.28 -7.52 -11.73
C MET A 214 -17.53 -7.52 -12.61
N LYS A 215 -18.71 -7.68 -11.97
CA LYS A 215 -20.00 -7.68 -12.67
C LYS A 215 -20.29 -6.32 -13.33
N GLU A 216 -20.21 -5.24 -12.55
CA GLU A 216 -20.41 -3.86 -12.98
C GLU A 216 -19.32 -2.95 -12.39
N PRO A 217 -18.05 -3.06 -12.88
CA PRO A 217 -16.91 -2.40 -12.23
C PRO A 217 -17.11 -0.89 -12.08
N GLN A 218 -17.73 -0.26 -13.06
CA GLN A 218 -17.98 1.18 -13.10
C GLN A 218 -18.88 1.71 -11.96
N LYS A 219 -19.73 0.86 -11.38
CA LYS A 219 -20.61 1.20 -10.25
C LYS A 219 -20.07 0.65 -8.93
N ILE A 220 -19.51 -0.56 -8.99
CA ILE A 220 -19.04 -1.31 -7.81
C ILE A 220 -17.77 -0.66 -7.22
N ILE A 221 -16.84 -0.22 -8.07
CA ILE A 221 -15.56 0.36 -7.62
C ILE A 221 -15.79 1.62 -6.78
N PRO A 222 -16.54 2.66 -7.22
CA PRO A 222 -16.79 3.83 -6.39
C PRO A 222 -17.41 3.49 -5.03
N PHE A 223 -18.44 2.66 -5.02
CA PHE A 223 -19.08 2.22 -3.78
C PHE A 223 -18.10 1.56 -2.81
N ALA A 224 -17.34 0.58 -3.31
CA ALA A 224 -16.39 -0.17 -2.48
C ALA A 224 -15.29 0.72 -1.91
N LEU A 225 -14.76 1.65 -2.70
CA LEU A 225 -13.72 2.57 -2.26
C LEU A 225 -14.20 3.48 -1.13
N PHE A 226 -15.40 4.09 -1.25
CA PHE A 226 -15.91 5.00 -0.23
C PHE A 226 -16.28 4.27 1.07
N VAL A 227 -17.00 3.14 0.96
CA VAL A 227 -17.39 2.35 2.14
C VAL A 227 -16.16 1.83 2.86
N ALA A 228 -15.20 1.26 2.14
CA ALA A 228 -13.98 0.75 2.73
C ALA A 228 -13.17 1.86 3.41
N LEU A 229 -13.01 3.01 2.77
CA LEU A 229 -12.28 4.13 3.37
C LEU A 229 -12.95 4.62 4.65
N ALA A 230 -14.29 4.77 4.66
CA ALA A 230 -15.03 5.21 5.84
C ALA A 230 -14.86 4.21 7.02
N VAL A 231 -15.00 2.92 6.74
CA VAL A 231 -14.84 1.85 7.75
C VAL A 231 -13.40 1.84 8.30
N VAL A 232 -12.40 1.90 7.42
CA VAL A 232 -10.99 1.87 7.84
C VAL A 232 -10.60 3.14 8.60
N ALA A 233 -11.06 4.31 8.15
CA ALA A 233 -10.78 5.57 8.85
C ALA A 233 -11.36 5.55 10.28
N ALA A 234 -12.62 5.12 10.43
CA ALA A 234 -13.24 4.99 11.74
C ALA A 234 -12.46 4.00 12.63
N LEU A 235 -12.12 2.83 12.09
CA LEU A 235 -11.35 1.81 12.81
C LEU A 235 -9.98 2.34 13.27
N TYR A 236 -9.25 3.04 12.39
CA TYR A 236 -7.92 3.56 12.69
C TYR A 236 -7.93 4.68 13.75
N ILE A 237 -8.94 5.58 13.68
CA ILE A 237 -9.12 6.60 14.71
C ILE A 237 -9.42 5.94 16.07
N LEU A 238 -10.31 4.93 16.09
CA LEU A 238 -10.63 4.20 17.32
C LEU A 238 -9.41 3.44 17.86
N ILE A 239 -8.61 2.82 17.00
CA ILE A 239 -7.35 2.18 17.41
C ILE A 239 -6.42 3.21 18.05
N GLN A 240 -6.28 4.39 17.47
CA GLN A 240 -5.42 5.44 18.05
C GLN A 240 -5.97 5.94 19.39
N VAL A 241 -7.29 6.11 19.53
CA VAL A 241 -7.94 6.46 20.80
C VAL A 241 -7.64 5.43 21.88
N VAL A 242 -7.84 4.14 21.56
CA VAL A 242 -7.56 3.05 22.51
C VAL A 242 -6.07 3.00 22.86
N SER A 243 -5.19 3.13 21.86
CA SER A 243 -3.73 3.10 22.09
C SER A 243 -3.28 4.23 23.02
N ILE A 244 -3.76 5.46 22.84
CA ILE A 244 -3.48 6.60 23.72
C ILE A 244 -4.07 6.35 25.10
N GLY A 245 -5.36 5.97 25.15
CA GLY A 245 -6.10 5.85 26.39
C GLY A 245 -5.63 4.70 27.30
N THR A 246 -5.01 3.66 26.75
CA THR A 246 -4.64 2.45 27.50
C THR A 246 -3.13 2.25 27.68
N LEU A 247 -2.28 3.00 26.96
CA LEU A 247 -0.82 2.85 27.03
C LEU A 247 -0.13 4.19 27.32
N PRO A 248 0.14 4.53 28.60
CA PRO A 248 0.83 5.78 28.96
C PRO A 248 2.20 5.95 28.31
N GLY A 249 2.91 4.84 28.04
CA GLY A 249 4.22 4.83 27.38
C GLY A 249 4.15 4.67 25.85
N LEU A 250 3.06 5.05 25.19
CA LEU A 250 2.81 4.81 23.76
C LEU A 250 3.96 5.30 22.85
N ALA A 251 4.53 6.46 23.13
CA ALA A 251 5.62 7.04 22.31
C ALA A 251 6.85 6.13 22.17
N ALA A 252 7.18 5.36 23.18
CA ALA A 252 8.35 4.49 23.22
C ALA A 252 8.08 3.06 22.71
N SER A 253 6.81 2.71 22.43
CA SER A 253 6.45 1.36 22.06
C SER A 253 6.89 1.02 20.62
N GLU A 254 7.49 -0.15 20.47
CA GLU A 254 7.81 -0.75 19.16
C GLU A 254 6.64 -1.58 18.59
N ARG A 255 5.69 -1.97 19.44
CA ARG A 255 4.53 -2.82 19.13
C ARG A 255 3.26 -2.25 19.79
N PRO A 256 2.85 -1.02 19.40
CA PRO A 256 1.89 -0.21 20.17
C PRO A 256 0.57 -0.92 20.46
N LEU A 257 0.01 -1.68 19.52
CA LEU A 257 -1.24 -2.38 19.74
C LEU A 257 -1.09 -3.58 20.70
N ALA A 258 0.01 -4.30 20.60
CA ALA A 258 0.28 -5.44 21.48
C ALA A 258 0.56 -4.97 22.92
N ASP A 259 1.39 -3.93 23.07
CA ASP A 259 1.74 -3.38 24.37
C ASP A 259 0.51 -2.70 25.04
N ALA A 260 -0.34 -2.02 24.26
CA ALA A 260 -1.62 -1.51 24.75
C ALA A 260 -2.57 -2.64 25.18
N ALA A 261 -2.69 -3.69 24.37
CA ALA A 261 -3.53 -4.84 24.69
C ALA A 261 -3.08 -5.58 25.95
N ALA A 262 -1.77 -5.61 26.23
CA ALA A 262 -1.24 -6.19 27.46
C ALA A 262 -1.83 -5.53 28.72
N ASN A 263 -2.14 -4.23 28.67
CA ASN A 263 -2.68 -3.49 29.81
C ASN A 263 -4.13 -3.83 30.14
N PHE A 264 -4.94 -4.27 29.18
CA PHE A 264 -6.36 -4.55 29.43
C PHE A 264 -6.80 -6.00 29.10
N LEU A 265 -6.03 -6.74 28.30
CA LEU A 265 -6.27 -8.16 28.01
C LEU A 265 -5.17 -9.08 28.59
N GLY A 266 -4.15 -8.50 29.22
CA GLY A 266 -3.00 -9.24 29.72
C GLY A 266 -2.11 -9.84 28.62
N PRO A 267 -1.13 -10.71 29.00
CA PRO A 267 -0.17 -11.28 28.04
C PRO A 267 -0.81 -12.09 26.93
N LEU A 268 -1.92 -12.79 27.20
CA LEU A 268 -2.65 -13.55 26.18
C LEU A 268 -3.25 -12.62 25.12
N GLY A 269 -3.84 -11.50 25.53
CA GLY A 269 -4.39 -10.50 24.61
C GLY A 269 -3.30 -9.89 23.75
N ALA A 270 -2.16 -9.53 24.33
CA ALA A 270 -0.99 -9.07 23.57
C ALA A 270 -0.55 -10.11 22.53
N GLY A 271 -0.48 -11.38 22.92
CA GLY A 271 -0.15 -12.50 22.02
C GLY A 271 -1.13 -12.60 20.83
N VAL A 272 -2.43 -12.47 21.06
CA VAL A 272 -3.46 -12.50 20.01
C VAL A 272 -3.25 -11.35 19.02
N ILE A 273 -2.97 -10.14 19.51
CA ILE A 273 -2.68 -8.99 18.65
C ILE A 273 -1.40 -9.22 17.81
N VAL A 274 -0.35 -9.76 18.44
CA VAL A 274 0.91 -10.07 17.75
C VAL A 274 0.69 -11.10 16.65
N VAL A 275 -0.02 -12.20 16.93
CA VAL A 275 -0.34 -13.23 15.93
C VAL A 275 -1.15 -12.62 14.78
N GLY A 276 -2.15 -11.80 15.08
CA GLY A 276 -2.92 -11.08 14.07
C GLY A 276 -2.06 -10.16 13.20
N ALA A 277 -1.10 -9.44 13.79
CA ALA A 277 -0.15 -8.61 13.08
C ALA A 277 0.76 -9.45 12.16
N LEU A 278 1.33 -10.54 12.65
CA LEU A 278 2.18 -11.44 11.87
C LEU A 278 1.44 -12.03 10.68
N ILE A 279 0.19 -12.50 10.88
CA ILE A 279 -0.69 -13.00 9.81
C ILE A 279 -0.96 -11.90 8.77
N SER A 280 -1.33 -10.70 9.22
CA SER A 280 -1.61 -9.56 8.35
C SER A 280 -0.40 -9.17 7.50
N ILE A 281 0.76 -9.03 8.15
CA ILE A 281 2.01 -8.61 7.49
C ILE A 281 2.46 -9.68 6.50
N MET A 282 2.42 -10.96 6.88
CA MET A 282 2.83 -12.07 6.00
C MET A 282 1.95 -12.17 4.75
N GLY A 283 0.63 -11.98 4.90
CA GLY A 283 -0.29 -11.88 3.77
C GLY A 283 0.07 -10.74 2.81
N ASN A 284 0.38 -9.56 3.34
CA ASN A 284 0.78 -8.40 2.55
C ASN A 284 2.14 -8.59 1.85
N LEU A 285 3.11 -9.25 2.50
CA LEU A 285 4.40 -9.59 1.89
C LEU A 285 4.19 -10.49 0.66
N ASN A 286 3.36 -11.52 0.79
CA ASN A 286 3.06 -12.41 -0.32
C ASN A 286 2.39 -11.68 -1.50
N VAL A 287 1.35 -10.88 -1.23
CA VAL A 287 0.68 -10.05 -2.26
C VAL A 287 1.65 -9.04 -2.87
N GLY A 288 2.56 -8.46 -2.08
CA GLY A 288 3.59 -7.54 -2.55
C GLY A 288 4.53 -8.18 -3.58
N LEU A 289 5.03 -9.39 -3.29
CA LEU A 289 5.91 -10.13 -4.20
C LEU A 289 5.17 -10.58 -5.47
N ILE A 290 3.93 -11.07 -5.33
CA ILE A 290 3.06 -11.40 -6.46
C ILE A 290 2.88 -10.17 -7.35
N GLY A 291 2.43 -9.05 -6.79
CA GLY A 291 2.13 -7.84 -7.55
C GLY A 291 3.36 -7.27 -8.25
N GLY A 292 4.48 -7.15 -7.54
CA GLY A 292 5.73 -6.63 -8.10
C GLY A 292 6.25 -7.46 -9.28
N SER A 293 6.24 -8.79 -9.16
CA SER A 293 6.70 -9.66 -10.23
C SER A 293 5.81 -9.62 -11.48
N ARG A 294 4.47 -9.46 -11.32
CA ARG A 294 3.55 -9.38 -12.46
C ARG A 294 3.64 -8.04 -13.20
N ILE A 295 3.95 -6.95 -12.51
CA ILE A 295 4.21 -5.65 -13.16
C ILE A 295 5.42 -5.79 -14.11
N VAL A 296 6.54 -6.29 -13.61
CA VAL A 296 7.77 -6.47 -14.39
C VAL A 296 7.56 -7.46 -15.54
N PHE A 297 6.84 -8.56 -15.29
CA PHE A 297 6.48 -9.53 -16.30
C PHE A 297 5.64 -8.89 -17.42
N ALA A 298 4.59 -8.15 -17.08
CA ALA A 298 3.73 -7.46 -18.06
C ALA A 298 4.51 -6.43 -18.89
N MET A 299 5.41 -5.65 -18.24
CA MET A 299 6.28 -4.72 -18.96
C MET A 299 7.24 -5.46 -19.92
N GLY A 300 7.69 -6.68 -19.57
CA GLY A 300 8.46 -7.55 -20.43
C GLY A 300 7.64 -8.07 -21.62
N GLU A 301 6.40 -8.52 -21.40
CA GLU A 301 5.47 -8.95 -22.47
C GLU A 301 5.19 -7.83 -23.49
N HIS A 302 4.98 -6.61 -22.98
CA HIS A 302 4.78 -5.43 -23.82
C HIS A 302 6.09 -4.90 -24.46
N ARG A 303 7.22 -5.58 -24.23
CA ARG A 303 8.55 -5.16 -24.67
C ARG A 303 8.93 -3.74 -24.19
N GLU A 304 8.41 -3.33 -23.05
CA GLU A 304 8.77 -2.10 -22.36
C GLU A 304 9.98 -2.33 -21.45
N MET A 305 10.25 -3.60 -21.10
CA MET A 305 11.45 -4.10 -20.41
C MET A 305 12.04 -5.30 -21.18
N PRO A 306 13.24 -5.79 -20.82
CA PRO A 306 13.86 -6.95 -21.47
C PRO A 306 12.91 -8.15 -21.53
N ALA A 307 12.76 -8.74 -22.71
CA ALA A 307 11.83 -9.86 -22.96
C ALA A 307 12.12 -11.11 -22.09
N VAL A 308 13.35 -11.24 -21.54
CA VAL A 308 13.69 -12.31 -20.62
C VAL A 308 12.83 -12.30 -19.36
N LEU A 309 12.32 -11.11 -18.94
CA LEU A 309 11.44 -10.95 -17.78
C LEU A 309 10.03 -11.50 -18.03
N ALA A 310 9.65 -11.69 -19.29
CA ALA A 310 8.41 -12.32 -19.69
C ALA A 310 8.49 -13.86 -19.78
N LYS A 311 9.63 -14.47 -19.42
CA LYS A 311 9.76 -15.93 -19.42
C LYS A 311 8.99 -16.54 -18.26
N THR A 312 8.20 -17.60 -18.57
CA THR A 312 7.49 -18.41 -17.60
C THR A 312 8.18 -19.75 -17.37
N HIS A 313 8.04 -20.27 -16.14
CA HIS A 313 8.56 -21.60 -15.79
C HIS A 313 7.75 -22.69 -16.52
N GLU A 314 8.42 -23.68 -17.13
CA GLU A 314 7.77 -24.71 -17.96
C GLU A 314 6.70 -25.51 -17.19
N LYS A 315 7.01 -25.96 -15.97
CA LYS A 315 6.13 -26.77 -15.13
C LYS A 315 5.08 -25.92 -14.39
N PHE A 316 5.51 -24.82 -13.76
CA PHE A 316 4.66 -24.06 -12.84
C PHE A 316 3.91 -22.91 -13.52
N ARG A 317 4.29 -22.54 -14.76
CA ARG A 317 3.69 -21.46 -15.52
C ARG A 317 3.71 -20.09 -14.82
N THR A 318 4.68 -19.89 -13.93
CA THR A 318 4.90 -18.65 -13.17
C THR A 318 6.06 -17.85 -13.77
N PRO A 319 6.07 -16.50 -13.65
CA PRO A 319 7.11 -15.64 -14.20
C PRO A 319 8.39 -15.68 -13.32
N TYR A 320 9.09 -16.81 -13.33
CA TYR A 320 10.15 -17.10 -12.37
C TYR A 320 11.32 -16.12 -12.41
N ILE A 321 11.69 -15.60 -13.60
CA ILE A 321 12.79 -14.62 -13.72
C ILE A 321 12.39 -13.29 -13.06
N ALA A 322 11.16 -12.83 -13.31
CA ALA A 322 10.64 -11.62 -12.67
C ALA A 322 10.53 -11.81 -11.15
N ILE A 323 10.13 -12.99 -10.67
CA ILE A 323 10.07 -13.30 -9.22
C ILE A 323 11.48 -13.27 -8.61
N LEU A 324 12.47 -13.88 -9.24
CA LEU A 324 13.86 -13.90 -8.74
C LEU A 324 14.48 -12.49 -8.73
N LEU A 325 14.26 -11.70 -9.78
CA LEU A 325 14.70 -10.30 -9.82
C LEU A 325 14.13 -9.50 -8.65
N ASN A 326 12.81 -9.63 -8.42
CA ASN A 326 12.15 -8.99 -7.30
C ASN A 326 12.72 -9.45 -5.95
N ALA A 327 12.93 -10.75 -5.78
CA ALA A 327 13.46 -11.32 -4.54
C ALA A 327 14.85 -10.75 -4.18
N VAL A 328 15.76 -10.66 -5.18
CA VAL A 328 17.11 -10.08 -4.97
C VAL A 328 17.01 -8.60 -4.55
N ILE A 329 16.21 -7.81 -5.27
CA ILE A 329 16.06 -6.38 -4.95
C ILE A 329 15.43 -6.19 -3.58
N ILE A 330 14.36 -6.93 -3.27
CA ILE A 330 13.69 -6.91 -1.96
C ILE A 330 14.65 -7.28 -0.84
N LEU A 331 15.47 -8.33 -1.02
CA LEU A 331 16.44 -8.76 -0.01
C LEU A 331 17.42 -7.64 0.32
N VAL A 332 18.03 -7.04 -0.70
CA VAL A 332 18.97 -5.94 -0.52
C VAL A 332 18.32 -4.74 0.15
N LEU A 333 17.16 -4.30 -0.37
CA LEU A 333 16.44 -3.16 0.18
C LEU A 333 16.04 -3.40 1.65
N THR A 334 15.54 -4.59 1.98
CA THR A 334 15.07 -4.90 3.33
C THR A 334 16.23 -4.92 4.34
N ILE A 335 17.39 -5.48 3.97
CA ILE A 335 18.57 -5.52 4.84
C ILE A 335 19.08 -4.10 5.10
N GLN A 336 19.13 -3.25 4.07
CA GLN A 336 19.70 -1.90 4.15
C GLN A 336 18.73 -0.84 4.70
N SER A 337 17.43 -1.14 4.80
CA SER A 337 16.41 -0.20 5.26
C SER A 337 15.89 -0.55 6.66
N SER A 338 15.19 0.43 7.23
CA SER A 338 14.33 0.27 8.41
C SER A 338 12.85 0.28 7.99
N PHE A 339 11.94 -0.02 8.93
CA PHE A 339 10.51 0.13 8.71
C PHE A 339 10.16 1.54 8.23
N LEU A 340 10.64 2.59 8.91
CA LEU A 340 10.29 3.97 8.60
C LEU A 340 10.90 4.45 7.28
N SER A 341 12.18 4.15 6.99
CA SER A 341 12.83 4.60 5.76
C SER A 341 12.22 3.97 4.51
N ALA A 342 11.96 2.66 4.54
CA ALA A 342 11.30 1.98 3.42
C ALA A 342 9.84 2.45 3.24
N LEU A 343 9.13 2.72 4.35
CA LEU A 343 7.78 3.27 4.35
C LEU A 343 7.73 4.64 3.70
N ALA A 344 8.66 5.53 4.04
CA ALA A 344 8.70 6.88 3.50
C ALA A 344 8.90 6.86 1.97
N ILE A 345 9.86 6.08 1.46
CA ILE A 345 10.09 5.89 0.02
C ILE A 345 8.81 5.37 -0.67
N ALA A 346 8.17 4.34 -0.09
CA ALA A 346 6.94 3.78 -0.63
C ALA A 346 5.81 4.81 -0.68
N THR A 347 5.66 5.63 0.36
CA THR A 347 4.60 6.64 0.48
C THR A 347 4.79 7.76 -0.53
N VAL A 348 5.97 8.37 -0.58
CA VAL A 348 6.23 9.52 -1.47
C VAL A 348 6.12 9.09 -2.93
N THR A 349 6.69 7.94 -3.30
CA THR A 349 6.55 7.41 -4.67
C THR A 349 5.09 7.15 -5.03
N ARG A 350 4.29 6.66 -4.09
CA ARG A 350 2.85 6.41 -4.29
C ARG A 350 2.05 7.70 -4.44
N LEU A 351 2.39 8.76 -3.72
CA LEU A 351 1.77 10.07 -3.88
C LEU A 351 1.94 10.61 -5.29
N ILE A 352 3.07 10.39 -5.94
CA ILE A 352 3.29 10.75 -7.36
C ILE A 352 2.32 10.00 -8.27
N ILE A 353 2.12 8.70 -8.04
CA ILE A 353 1.16 7.89 -8.81
C ILE A 353 -0.28 8.40 -8.59
N TYR A 354 -0.63 8.79 -7.37
CA TYR A 354 -1.94 9.35 -7.07
C TYR A 354 -2.16 10.70 -7.75
N ALA A 355 -1.15 11.57 -7.74
CA ALA A 355 -1.19 12.83 -8.49
C ALA A 355 -1.40 12.59 -9.98
N THR A 356 -0.75 11.57 -10.56
CA THR A 356 -0.94 11.19 -11.96
C THR A 356 -2.40 10.77 -12.24
N THR A 357 -3.05 10.03 -11.33
CA THR A 357 -4.47 9.67 -11.47
C THR A 357 -5.38 10.90 -11.35
N CYS A 358 -5.08 11.83 -10.42
CA CYS A 358 -5.81 13.09 -10.29
C CYS A 358 -5.65 13.96 -11.57
N LEU A 359 -4.46 14.02 -12.14
CA LEU A 359 -4.22 14.68 -13.43
C LEU A 359 -5.00 14.01 -14.56
N SER A 360 -5.07 12.66 -14.58
CA SER A 360 -5.84 11.91 -15.57
C SER A 360 -7.32 12.29 -15.54
N LEU A 361 -7.90 12.53 -14.36
CA LEU A 361 -9.28 13.03 -14.23
C LEU A 361 -9.45 14.37 -14.96
N ILE A 362 -8.53 15.32 -14.76
CA ILE A 362 -8.59 16.65 -15.41
C ILE A 362 -8.50 16.49 -16.93
N VAL A 363 -7.58 15.62 -17.41
CA VAL A 363 -7.42 15.33 -18.83
C VAL A 363 -8.70 14.74 -19.42
N PHE A 364 -9.28 13.71 -18.78
CA PHE A 364 -10.49 13.05 -19.27
C PHE A 364 -11.73 13.94 -19.26
N ARG A 365 -11.84 14.87 -18.30
CA ARG A 365 -12.95 15.84 -18.27
C ARG A 365 -12.84 16.92 -19.37
N ARG A 366 -11.62 17.17 -19.87
CA ARG A 366 -11.35 18.17 -20.92
C ARG A 366 -11.34 17.55 -22.31
N ARG A 367 -11.22 16.23 -22.42
CA ARG A 367 -11.12 15.51 -23.69
C ARG A 367 -12.51 15.04 -24.15
N PRO A 368 -13.01 15.54 -25.30
CA PRO A 368 -14.37 15.19 -25.80
C PRO A 368 -14.56 13.71 -26.16
N ASP A 369 -13.48 13.06 -26.60
CA ASP A 369 -13.44 11.65 -27.02
C ASP A 369 -13.21 10.67 -25.85
N ALA A 370 -13.05 11.17 -24.61
CA ALA A 370 -12.85 10.30 -23.46
C ALA A 370 -14.12 9.50 -23.13
N ALA A 371 -13.94 8.21 -22.78
CA ALA A 371 -15.05 7.36 -22.35
C ALA A 371 -15.85 8.02 -21.22
N PRO A 372 -17.20 7.99 -21.25
CA PRO A 372 -18.03 8.63 -20.24
C PRO A 372 -17.85 7.98 -18.87
N ALA A 373 -17.75 8.80 -17.82
CA ALA A 373 -17.71 8.31 -16.45
C ALA A 373 -19.12 7.84 -16.02
N LYS A 374 -19.21 6.67 -15.39
CA LYS A 374 -20.45 6.18 -14.76
C LYS A 374 -20.65 6.74 -13.36
N TYR A 375 -19.59 7.17 -12.72
CA TYR A 375 -19.57 7.92 -11.50
C TYR A 375 -18.85 9.25 -11.74
N THR A 376 -19.49 10.36 -11.48
CA THR A 376 -18.92 11.70 -11.60
C THR A 376 -18.68 12.26 -10.21
N ALA A 377 -17.42 12.51 -9.85
CA ALA A 377 -17.07 13.06 -8.55
C ALA A 377 -17.62 14.49 -8.39
N PRO A 378 -18.29 14.80 -7.27
CA PRO A 378 -18.71 16.17 -6.98
C PRO A 378 -17.45 17.05 -6.94
N PHE A 379 -17.53 18.22 -7.62
CA PHE A 379 -16.40 19.16 -7.73
C PHE A 379 -15.09 18.52 -8.26
N GLY A 380 -15.16 17.47 -9.10
CA GLY A 380 -14.01 16.61 -9.42
C GLY A 380 -12.75 17.34 -9.89
N ILE A 381 -12.85 18.43 -10.70
CA ILE A 381 -11.68 19.23 -11.09
C ILE A 381 -11.06 19.94 -9.87
N ALA A 382 -11.89 20.51 -9.01
CA ALA A 382 -11.43 21.16 -7.79
C ALA A 382 -10.84 20.12 -6.82
N ALA A 383 -11.49 18.97 -6.63
CA ALA A 383 -10.98 17.86 -5.82
C ALA A 383 -9.63 17.38 -6.36
N ALA A 384 -9.47 17.24 -7.68
CA ALA A 384 -8.19 16.86 -8.28
C ALA A 384 -7.12 17.93 -8.07
N ALA A 385 -7.44 19.20 -8.26
CA ALA A 385 -6.51 20.31 -8.03
C ALA A 385 -6.06 20.39 -6.56
N VAL A 386 -7.00 20.28 -5.62
CA VAL A 386 -6.70 20.23 -4.18
C VAL A 386 -5.86 19.00 -3.84
N SER A 387 -6.21 17.82 -4.36
CA SER A 387 -5.42 16.59 -4.14
C SER A 387 -3.99 16.74 -4.64
N ILE A 388 -3.78 17.32 -5.82
CA ILE A 388 -2.45 17.56 -6.38
C ILE A 388 -1.70 18.58 -5.52
N ALA A 389 -2.35 19.67 -5.10
CA ALA A 389 -1.74 20.66 -4.21
C ALA A 389 -1.33 20.04 -2.86
N LEU A 390 -2.16 19.19 -2.27
CA LEU A 390 -1.85 18.46 -1.04
C LEU A 390 -0.71 17.45 -1.24
N VAL A 391 -0.67 16.76 -2.39
CA VAL A 391 0.46 15.87 -2.72
C VAL A 391 1.76 16.67 -2.84
N ILE A 392 1.75 17.78 -3.57
CA ILE A 392 2.92 18.68 -3.70
C ILE A 392 3.34 19.17 -2.31
N TRP A 393 2.38 19.65 -1.51
CA TRP A 393 2.65 20.09 -0.15
C TRP A 393 3.30 19.01 0.70
N LEU A 394 2.82 17.77 0.65
CA LEU A 394 3.42 16.66 1.39
C LEU A 394 4.83 16.33 0.89
N VAL A 395 5.02 16.28 -0.43
CA VAL A 395 6.31 15.95 -1.05
C VAL A 395 7.38 17.03 -0.79
N THR A 396 6.98 18.30 -0.66
CA THR A 396 7.93 19.38 -0.32
C THR A 396 8.37 19.36 1.16
N ASN A 397 7.69 18.60 2.00
CA ASN A 397 8.02 18.44 3.43
C ASN A 397 8.79 17.15 3.76
N VAL A 398 9.23 16.38 2.75
CA VAL A 398 10.09 15.21 2.96
C VAL A 398 11.55 15.62 3.16
N ASP A 399 12.33 14.79 3.85
CA ASP A 399 13.80 14.96 3.87
C ASP A 399 14.35 14.73 2.47
N PHE A 400 14.76 15.82 1.82
CA PHE A 400 15.20 15.78 0.43
C PHE A 400 16.37 14.81 0.22
N THR A 401 17.31 14.74 1.15
CA THR A 401 18.50 13.91 1.02
C THR A 401 18.23 12.43 1.25
N LYS A 402 17.35 12.11 2.20
CA LYS A 402 17.05 10.72 2.59
C LYS A 402 15.93 10.08 1.75
N GLU A 403 14.97 10.88 1.30
CA GLU A 403 13.75 10.41 0.66
C GLU A 403 13.57 11.00 -0.75
N GLY A 404 13.72 12.31 -0.89
CA GLY A 404 13.47 13.02 -2.15
C GLY A 404 14.45 12.64 -3.25
N LEU A 405 15.75 12.70 -2.96
CA LEU A 405 16.81 12.40 -3.94
C LEU A 405 16.73 10.95 -4.49
N PRO A 406 16.56 9.91 -3.66
CA PRO A 406 16.38 8.54 -4.17
C PRO A 406 15.18 8.41 -5.11
N ILE A 407 14.08 9.09 -4.83
CA ILE A 407 12.85 9.02 -5.66
C ILE A 407 13.06 9.73 -6.99
N ILE A 408 13.71 10.91 -6.99
CA ILE A 408 14.06 11.62 -8.22
C ILE A 408 14.98 10.76 -9.09
N VAL A 409 16.00 10.15 -8.49
CA VAL A 409 16.91 9.23 -9.21
C VAL A 409 16.13 8.07 -9.83
N VAL A 410 15.23 7.45 -9.06
CA VAL A 410 14.39 6.35 -9.55
C VAL A 410 13.50 6.80 -10.72
N ALA A 411 12.86 7.96 -10.63
CA ALA A 411 12.02 8.48 -11.71
C ALA A 411 12.85 8.81 -12.96
N VAL A 412 14.01 9.45 -12.80
CA VAL A 412 14.92 9.73 -13.93
C VAL A 412 15.39 8.44 -14.58
N VAL A 413 15.76 7.42 -13.78
CA VAL A 413 16.13 6.09 -14.29
C VAL A 413 14.99 5.47 -15.09
N GLY A 414 13.74 5.57 -14.61
CA GLY A 414 12.56 5.10 -15.35
C GLY A 414 12.45 5.74 -16.73
N ILE A 415 12.53 7.06 -16.80
CA ILE A 415 12.48 7.81 -18.07
C ILE A 415 13.62 7.38 -19.01
N VAL A 416 14.85 7.29 -18.50
CA VAL A 416 16.03 6.87 -19.29
C VAL A 416 15.83 5.45 -19.82
N LEU A 417 15.40 4.51 -18.98
CA LEU A 417 15.15 3.12 -19.38
C LEU A 417 14.07 3.03 -20.46
N TYR A 418 12.97 3.80 -20.34
CA TYR A 418 11.94 3.85 -21.37
C TYR A 418 12.50 4.21 -22.75
N TYR A 419 13.29 5.28 -22.83
CA TYR A 419 13.87 5.71 -24.10
C TYR A 419 14.93 4.74 -24.62
N LEU A 420 15.75 4.17 -23.76
CA LEU A 420 16.72 3.14 -24.13
C LEU A 420 16.01 1.91 -24.74
N PHE A 421 15.01 1.34 -24.04
CA PHE A 421 14.28 0.19 -24.57
C PHE A 421 13.50 0.52 -25.84
N LYS A 422 13.00 1.75 -25.99
CA LYS A 422 12.36 2.19 -27.23
C LYS A 422 13.33 2.21 -28.41
N ILE A 423 14.59 2.61 -28.21
CA ILE A 423 15.65 2.61 -29.24
C ILE A 423 15.98 1.17 -29.62
N PHE A 424 16.27 0.29 -28.66
CA PHE A 424 16.55 -1.12 -28.90
C PHE A 424 15.42 -1.85 -29.61
N ARG A 425 14.18 -1.51 -29.29
CA ARG A 425 12.99 -2.08 -29.96
C ARG A 425 12.92 -1.68 -31.44
N LYS A 426 13.29 -0.46 -31.79
CA LYS A 426 13.36 -0.03 -33.20
C LYS A 426 14.48 -0.76 -33.95
N SER A 427 15.67 -0.94 -33.34
CA SER A 427 16.79 -1.65 -33.96
C SER A 427 16.54 -3.15 -34.18
N ALA A 428 15.69 -3.79 -33.35
CA ALA A 428 15.35 -5.20 -33.48
C ALA A 428 14.20 -5.48 -34.49
N ALA A 429 13.57 -4.43 -35.01
CA ALA A 429 12.51 -4.49 -36.01
C ALA A 429 12.97 -4.15 -37.44
N ILE A 430 14.27 -3.80 -37.60
CA ILE A 430 15.00 -3.64 -38.85
C ILE A 430 15.85 -4.88 -39.06
#